data_a84c510bb8112cf31a15771918a087f3
#
_entry.id   a84c510bb8112cf31a15771918a087f3
#
_cell.length_a   1.000
_cell.length_b   1.000
_cell.length_c   1.000
_cell.angle_alpha   90.00
_cell.angle_beta   90.00
_cell.angle_gamma   90.00
#
_symmetry.space_group_name_H-M   'P 1'
#
loop_
_entity.id
_entity.type
_entity.pdbx_description
1 polymer ?
#
loop_
_entity_poly.entity_id
_entity_poly.type
_entity_poly.pdbx_seq_one_letter_code
_entity_poly.pdbx_strand_id
1 'polypeptide(L)'
;AIVINGRGNGHGRGMSQYGAYGWATNGSTWEEILNFYYGGVTGNTIGSLADPAQIMTTYLSAMNDKSTSVVADASNAVFVQDPTPGRLWTSLVAIETSQSVYRVWGSMERKCAITTDPATEGFTLIGDVETVASFTTTVGADPAAEATAVIGLCESRTTSKNKIRYYRGEIRAVNNSSGANRTINATNIESYLRGVVPRESPADWGSAAGGAGMHALRAQAVAARSYSATENRYAGLARTC
;
A
#
# COMPACT_ATOMS: atom_id res chain seq x y z
N ALA A 1 -34.37 -28.45 -17.38
CA ALA A 1 -33.54 -27.65 -16.48
C ALA A 1 -32.15 -28.24 -16.44
N ILE A 2 -31.12 -27.42 -16.60
CA ILE A 2 -29.71 -27.83 -16.40
C ILE A 2 -29.38 -27.48 -14.95
N VAL A 3 -29.01 -28.50 -14.17
CA VAL A 3 -28.56 -28.31 -12.79
C VAL A 3 -27.06 -28.47 -12.79
N ILE A 4 -26.33 -27.39 -12.38
CA ILE A 4 -24.88 -27.41 -12.23
C ILE A 4 -24.57 -27.47 -10.74
N ASN A 5 -23.99 -28.58 -10.29
CA ASN A 5 -23.43 -28.70 -8.95
C ASN A 5 -21.92 -28.47 -9.00
N GLY A 6 -21.44 -27.48 -8.27
CA GLY A 6 -20.01 -27.13 -8.25
C GLY A 6 -19.57 -26.66 -6.87
N ARG A 7 -18.26 -26.65 -6.67
CA ARG A 7 -17.60 -26.02 -5.50
C ARG A 7 -16.62 -24.99 -6.01
N GLY A 8 -16.64 -23.78 -5.41
CA GLY A 8 -15.69 -22.72 -5.69
C GLY A 8 -14.69 -22.52 -4.55
N ASN A 9 -13.60 -21.81 -4.82
CA ASN A 9 -12.70 -21.26 -3.81
C ASN A 9 -13.18 -19.86 -3.40
N GLY A 10 -12.89 -19.49 -2.16
CA GLY A 10 -13.19 -18.17 -1.62
C GLY A 10 -14.50 -18.10 -0.83
N HIS A 11 -14.81 -16.92 -0.36
CA HIS A 11 -15.94 -16.67 0.55
C HIS A 11 -17.29 -16.53 -0.15
N GLY A 12 -17.34 -16.56 -1.49
CA GLY A 12 -18.57 -16.48 -2.28
C GLY A 12 -19.33 -15.15 -2.18
N ARG A 13 -18.69 -14.06 -1.77
CA ARG A 13 -19.27 -12.72 -1.63
C ARG A 13 -18.60 -11.76 -2.60
N GLY A 14 -19.38 -10.83 -3.15
CA GLY A 14 -18.90 -9.82 -4.08
C GLY A 14 -18.64 -10.36 -5.48
N MET A 15 -17.82 -9.66 -6.25
CA MET A 15 -17.53 -9.96 -7.64
C MET A 15 -16.56 -11.13 -7.79
N SER A 16 -16.91 -12.10 -8.62
CA SER A 16 -15.98 -13.14 -9.06
C SER A 16 -14.97 -12.56 -10.04
N GLN A 17 -13.69 -12.68 -9.75
CA GLN A 17 -12.62 -12.17 -10.64
C GLN A 17 -12.64 -12.86 -12.01
N TYR A 18 -12.67 -14.20 -12.03
CA TYR A 18 -12.79 -14.95 -13.29
C TYR A 18 -14.16 -14.79 -13.97
N GLY A 19 -15.22 -14.56 -13.19
CA GLY A 19 -16.52 -14.21 -13.73
C GLY A 19 -16.47 -12.87 -14.46
N ALA A 20 -15.90 -11.85 -13.84
CA ALA A 20 -15.69 -10.54 -14.46
C ALA A 20 -14.84 -10.64 -15.74
N TYR A 21 -13.77 -11.45 -15.70
CA TYR A 21 -12.93 -11.70 -16.87
C TYR A 21 -13.72 -12.37 -18.01
N GLY A 22 -14.50 -13.39 -17.70
CA GLY A 22 -15.35 -14.07 -18.69
C GLY A 22 -16.37 -13.12 -19.32
N TRP A 23 -17.04 -12.28 -18.52
CA TRP A 23 -17.95 -11.25 -19.03
C TRP A 23 -17.24 -10.25 -19.94
N ALA A 24 -16.09 -9.72 -19.51
CA ALA A 24 -15.32 -8.76 -20.28
C ALA A 24 -14.86 -9.31 -21.64
N THR A 25 -14.31 -10.53 -21.64
CA THR A 25 -13.84 -11.18 -22.90
C THR A 25 -14.97 -11.57 -23.85
N ASN A 26 -16.22 -11.62 -23.36
CA ASN A 26 -17.43 -11.79 -24.17
C ASN A 26 -18.11 -10.44 -24.53
N GLY A 27 -17.42 -9.32 -24.31
CA GLY A 27 -17.83 -7.99 -24.80
C GLY A 27 -18.57 -7.12 -23.79
N SER A 28 -18.75 -7.56 -22.54
CA SER A 28 -19.40 -6.73 -21.51
C SER A 28 -18.50 -5.62 -21.01
N THR A 29 -19.09 -4.46 -20.77
CA THR A 29 -18.40 -3.31 -20.17
C THR A 29 -18.22 -3.48 -18.65
N TRP A 30 -17.34 -2.69 -18.06
CA TRP A 30 -17.12 -2.72 -16.62
C TRP A 30 -18.37 -2.30 -15.83
N GLU A 31 -19.19 -1.41 -16.38
CA GLU A 31 -20.46 -0.99 -15.80
C GLU A 31 -21.47 -2.16 -15.76
N GLU A 32 -21.58 -2.90 -16.85
CA GLU A 32 -22.45 -4.08 -16.93
C GLU A 32 -22.00 -5.17 -15.96
N ILE A 33 -20.69 -5.40 -15.85
CA ILE A 33 -20.11 -6.34 -14.88
C ILE A 33 -20.45 -5.93 -13.44
N LEU A 34 -20.22 -4.68 -13.08
CA LEU A 34 -20.55 -4.18 -11.74
C LEU A 34 -22.05 -4.23 -11.46
N ASN A 35 -22.89 -3.89 -12.46
CA ASN A 35 -24.33 -3.96 -12.32
C ASN A 35 -24.81 -5.41 -12.10
N PHE A 36 -24.22 -6.38 -12.78
CA PHE A 36 -24.53 -7.79 -12.56
C PHE A 36 -24.22 -8.24 -11.13
N TYR A 37 -23.06 -7.88 -10.59
CA TYR A 37 -22.64 -8.35 -9.26
C TYR A 37 -23.23 -7.55 -8.10
N TYR A 38 -23.51 -6.26 -8.29
CA TYR A 38 -23.89 -5.33 -7.22
C TYR A 38 -25.18 -4.58 -7.46
N GLY A 39 -25.64 -4.46 -8.71
CA GLY A 39 -26.79 -3.63 -9.09
C GLY A 39 -28.14 -4.18 -8.68
N GLY A 40 -28.23 -5.47 -8.30
CA GLY A 40 -29.48 -6.08 -7.84
C GLY A 40 -29.95 -5.60 -6.45
N VAL A 41 -29.14 -4.80 -5.75
CA VAL A 41 -29.47 -4.24 -4.43
C VAL A 41 -29.97 -2.81 -4.63
N THR A 42 -31.16 -2.50 -4.11
CA THR A 42 -31.75 -1.17 -4.18
C THR A 42 -30.80 -0.14 -3.55
N GLY A 43 -30.52 0.92 -4.29
CA GLY A 43 -29.64 2.01 -3.86
C GLY A 43 -28.18 1.88 -4.25
N ASN A 44 -27.76 0.73 -4.80
CA ASN A 44 -26.43 0.60 -5.36
C ASN A 44 -26.36 1.30 -6.72
N THR A 45 -25.47 2.30 -6.82
CA THR A 45 -25.22 3.05 -8.05
C THR A 45 -23.72 3.24 -8.25
N ILE A 46 -23.32 3.34 -9.52
CA ILE A 46 -21.96 3.75 -9.87
C ILE A 46 -21.89 5.27 -9.70
N GLY A 47 -20.96 5.72 -8.86
CA GLY A 47 -20.75 7.13 -8.55
C GLY A 47 -19.27 7.50 -8.49
N SER A 48 -19.01 8.71 -8.01
CA SER A 48 -17.67 9.21 -7.78
C SER A 48 -17.38 9.27 -6.29
N LEU A 49 -16.11 9.14 -5.90
CA LEU A 49 -15.68 9.41 -4.52
C LEU A 49 -15.92 10.90 -4.19
N ALA A 50 -16.39 11.15 -2.98
CA ALA A 50 -16.52 12.51 -2.45
C ALA A 50 -15.16 13.23 -2.35
N ASP A 51 -14.11 12.47 -2.02
CA ASP A 51 -12.73 12.94 -1.98
C ASP A 51 -11.85 12.04 -2.85
N PRO A 52 -11.52 12.46 -4.09
CA PRO A 52 -10.64 11.71 -4.98
C PRO A 52 -9.17 11.69 -4.51
N ALA A 53 -8.79 12.61 -3.61
CA ALA A 53 -7.46 12.68 -3.01
C ALA A 53 -7.35 11.89 -1.69
N GLN A 54 -8.38 11.12 -1.34
CA GLN A 54 -8.43 10.37 -0.09
C GLN A 54 -7.16 9.55 0.15
N ILE A 55 -6.57 9.73 1.33
CA ILE A 55 -5.42 8.95 1.77
C ILE A 55 -5.88 7.60 2.31
N MET A 56 -5.31 6.55 1.74
CA MET A 56 -5.45 5.19 2.20
C MET A 56 -4.29 4.84 3.13
N THR A 57 -4.61 4.30 4.28
CA THR A 57 -3.63 3.80 5.23
C THR A 57 -3.70 2.28 5.30
N THR A 58 -2.58 1.62 4.98
CA THR A 58 -2.47 0.16 4.95
C THR A 58 -1.56 -0.32 6.06
N TYR A 59 -2.07 -1.20 6.91
CA TYR A 59 -1.32 -1.82 7.97
C TYR A 59 -0.40 -2.93 7.43
N LEU A 60 0.89 -2.81 7.70
CA LEU A 60 1.90 -3.75 7.24
C LEU A 60 2.22 -4.76 8.35
N SER A 61 1.37 -5.76 8.51
CA SER A 61 1.42 -6.73 9.63
C SER A 61 2.74 -7.51 9.72
N ALA A 62 3.45 -7.70 8.61
CA ALA A 62 4.78 -8.31 8.60
C ALA A 62 5.85 -7.50 9.36
N MET A 63 5.55 -6.23 9.66
CA MET A 63 6.43 -5.30 10.39
C MET A 63 6.06 -5.10 11.86
N ASN A 64 5.16 -5.93 12.40
CA ASN A 64 4.77 -5.85 13.81
C ASN A 64 5.97 -5.90 14.74
N ASP A 65 6.01 -4.97 15.68
CA ASP A 65 7.00 -4.86 16.74
C ASP A 65 8.46 -4.77 16.24
N LYS A 66 8.63 -4.34 14.97
CA LYS A 66 9.95 -4.11 14.37
C LYS A 66 10.19 -2.62 14.17
N SER A 67 11.45 -2.21 14.25
CA SER A 67 11.85 -0.86 13.84
C SER A 67 11.54 -0.65 12.35
N THR A 68 11.15 0.57 12.01
CA THR A 68 10.83 0.94 10.62
C THR A 68 12.09 1.45 9.95
N SER A 69 12.68 0.66 9.06
CA SER A 69 13.86 1.03 8.29
C SER A 69 13.50 1.16 6.82
N VAL A 70 13.85 2.30 6.23
CA VAL A 70 13.55 2.63 4.84
C VAL A 70 14.78 3.02 4.06
N VAL A 71 14.72 2.82 2.75
CA VAL A 71 15.79 3.17 1.81
C VAL A 71 15.23 3.89 0.60
N ALA A 72 16.03 4.78 0.03
CA ALA A 72 15.74 5.42 -1.24
C ALA A 72 15.70 4.41 -2.38
N ASP A 73 14.94 4.71 -3.44
CA ASP A 73 15.01 3.94 -4.68
C ASP A 73 16.32 4.23 -5.41
N ALA A 74 17.07 3.16 -5.67
CA ALA A 74 18.36 3.28 -6.35
C ALA A 74 18.24 3.70 -7.83
N SER A 75 17.09 3.44 -8.48
CA SER A 75 16.90 3.71 -9.90
C SER A 75 16.54 5.16 -10.20
N ASN A 76 15.94 5.87 -9.24
CA ASN A 76 15.38 7.22 -9.47
C ASN A 76 16.13 8.34 -8.73
N ALA A 77 17.20 8.05 -8.01
CA ALA A 77 17.94 9.00 -7.17
C ALA A 77 17.02 9.81 -6.22
N VAL A 78 15.89 9.22 -5.81
CA VAL A 78 14.91 9.85 -4.94
C VAL A 78 15.35 9.61 -3.51
N PHE A 79 15.68 10.68 -2.82
CA PHE A 79 16.05 10.62 -1.41
C PHE A 79 14.83 10.52 -0.52
N VAL A 80 15.02 9.97 0.67
CA VAL A 80 14.00 9.93 1.71
C VAL A 80 14.15 11.15 2.60
N GLN A 81 13.05 11.86 2.83
CA GLN A 81 12.99 12.95 3.80
C GLN A 81 12.87 12.39 5.20
N ASP A 82 13.67 12.93 6.13
CA ASP A 82 13.45 12.72 7.55
C ASP A 82 12.27 13.56 8.05
N PRO A 83 11.75 13.27 9.25
CA PRO A 83 10.67 14.06 9.84
C PRO A 83 11.07 15.50 10.21
N THR A 84 12.37 15.80 10.16
CA THR A 84 12.88 17.14 10.40
C THR A 84 13.03 17.87 9.07
N PRO A 85 12.46 19.07 8.88
CA PRO A 85 12.42 19.72 7.57
C PRO A 85 13.79 19.92 6.93
N GLY A 86 13.92 19.48 5.68
CA GLY A 86 14.99 19.93 4.77
C GLY A 86 16.20 19.02 4.64
N ARG A 87 16.29 17.89 5.34
CA ARG A 87 17.43 16.99 5.19
C ARG A 87 17.04 15.72 4.43
N LEU A 88 17.85 15.37 3.46
CA LEU A 88 17.65 14.22 2.57
C LEU A 88 18.65 13.12 2.92
N TRP A 89 18.17 11.89 2.91
CA TRP A 89 18.95 10.70 3.25
C TRP A 89 18.76 9.59 2.22
N THR A 90 19.74 8.74 2.11
CA THR A 90 19.60 7.51 1.29
C THR A 90 18.95 6.38 2.08
N SER A 91 19.13 6.38 3.40
CA SER A 91 18.47 5.41 4.30
C SER A 91 18.09 6.08 5.61
N LEU A 92 16.96 5.67 6.18
CA LEU A 92 16.48 6.12 7.47
C LEU A 92 16.00 4.92 8.30
N VAL A 93 16.06 5.05 9.61
CA VAL A 93 15.44 4.09 10.54
C VAL A 93 14.84 4.81 11.72
N ALA A 94 13.62 4.41 12.09
CA ALA A 94 12.97 4.79 13.33
C ALA A 94 12.93 3.60 14.27
N ILE A 95 13.44 3.77 15.48
CA ILE A 95 13.42 2.80 16.57
C ILE A 95 12.61 3.38 17.71
N GLU A 96 11.57 2.68 18.12
CA GLU A 96 10.78 3.07 19.28
C GLU A 96 11.62 2.92 20.55
N THR A 97 11.76 4.00 21.31
CA THR A 97 12.50 4.06 22.58
C THR A 97 11.58 4.06 23.80
N SER A 98 10.38 4.60 23.64
CA SER A 98 9.27 4.51 24.58
C SER A 98 7.97 4.65 23.80
N GLN A 99 6.83 4.42 24.43
CA GLN A 99 5.54 4.47 23.74
C GLN A 99 5.38 5.75 22.92
N SER A 100 5.24 5.59 21.60
CA SER A 100 5.06 6.67 20.62
C SER A 100 6.22 7.67 20.55
N VAL A 101 7.42 7.30 21.00
CA VAL A 101 8.65 8.08 20.84
C VAL A 101 9.63 7.28 19.99
N TYR A 102 10.01 7.84 18.87
CA TYR A 102 10.86 7.20 17.86
C TYR A 102 12.18 7.94 17.74
N ARG A 103 13.28 7.23 18.03
CA ARG A 103 14.63 7.72 17.74
C ARG A 103 14.94 7.47 16.27
N VAL A 104 15.24 8.54 15.54
CA VAL A 104 15.47 8.50 14.10
C VAL A 104 16.95 8.64 13.78
N TRP A 105 17.41 7.78 12.88
CA TRP A 105 18.78 7.73 12.41
C TRP A 105 18.81 7.75 10.89
N GLY A 106 19.83 8.41 10.30
CA GLY A 106 20.00 8.52 8.85
C GLY A 106 21.37 8.09 8.37
N SER A 107 21.44 7.62 7.13
CA SER A 107 22.68 7.29 6.43
C SER A 107 22.63 7.75 4.97
N MET A 108 23.78 8.25 4.46
CA MET A 108 23.94 8.55 3.04
C MET A 108 24.25 7.29 2.21
N GLU A 109 24.51 6.17 2.86
CA GLU A 109 24.62 4.87 2.19
C GLU A 109 23.26 4.20 2.11
N ARG A 110 23.00 3.50 0.98
CA ARG A 110 21.77 2.73 0.80
C ARG A 110 21.89 1.39 1.50
N LYS A 111 21.36 1.30 2.70
CA LYS A 111 21.41 0.10 3.53
C LYS A 111 20.20 0.01 4.49
N CYS A 112 19.81 -1.20 4.84
CA CYS A 112 18.85 -1.44 5.90
C CYS A 112 19.58 -1.46 7.25
N ALA A 113 19.05 -0.82 8.28
CA ALA A 113 19.54 -0.99 9.65
C ALA A 113 19.21 -2.40 10.13
N ILE A 114 20.18 -3.12 10.65
CA ILE A 114 20.09 -4.53 11.07
C ILE A 114 19.97 -4.63 12.57
N THR A 115 20.75 -3.85 13.29
CA THR A 115 20.82 -3.89 14.76
C THR A 115 19.86 -2.88 15.40
N THR A 116 19.73 -2.97 16.72
CA THR A 116 19.00 -2.00 17.55
C THR A 116 19.83 -0.76 17.87
N ASP A 117 21.11 -0.77 17.50
CA ASP A 117 22.03 0.36 17.62
C ASP A 117 22.60 0.74 16.24
N PRO A 118 21.88 1.57 15.47
CA PRO A 118 22.30 1.96 14.13
C PRO A 118 23.62 2.74 14.07
N ALA A 119 24.07 3.33 15.17
CA ALA A 119 25.35 4.01 15.22
C ALA A 119 26.52 3.06 14.90
N THR A 120 26.45 1.82 15.35
CA THR A 120 27.47 0.79 15.06
C THR A 120 27.51 0.38 13.59
N GLU A 121 26.43 0.68 12.83
CA GLU A 121 26.33 0.46 11.40
C GLU A 121 26.63 1.72 10.57
N GLY A 122 27.09 2.80 11.21
CA GLY A 122 27.42 4.06 10.55
C GLY A 122 26.23 4.92 10.20
N PHE A 123 25.11 4.79 10.91
CA PHE A 123 24.04 5.76 10.87
C PHE A 123 24.33 6.93 11.82
N THR A 124 23.87 8.11 11.44
CA THR A 124 23.95 9.34 12.23
C THR A 124 22.64 9.58 12.95
N LEU A 125 22.69 9.89 14.23
CA LEU A 125 21.49 10.28 15.00
C LEU A 125 20.95 11.61 14.46
N ILE A 126 19.65 11.63 14.18
CA ILE A 126 18.91 12.82 13.74
C ILE A 126 18.20 13.45 14.94
N GLY A 127 17.48 12.67 15.72
CA GLY A 127 16.72 13.10 16.88
C GLY A 127 15.58 12.18 17.23
N ASP A 128 14.78 12.58 18.20
CA ASP A 128 13.58 11.87 18.61
C ASP A 128 12.35 12.56 18.02
N VAL A 129 11.36 11.76 17.61
CA VAL A 129 10.07 12.19 17.04
C VAL A 129 8.96 11.57 17.87
N GLU A 130 8.00 12.39 18.27
CA GLU A 130 6.85 11.95 19.05
C GLU A 130 5.66 11.62 18.14
N THR A 131 4.84 10.68 18.57
CA THR A 131 3.57 10.25 17.99
C THR A 131 3.73 9.43 16.70
N VAL A 132 4.37 9.96 15.66
CA VAL A 132 4.53 9.31 14.35
C VAL A 132 5.86 9.69 13.73
N ALA A 133 6.69 8.71 13.41
CA ALA A 133 7.84 8.93 12.54
C ALA A 133 7.47 8.62 11.09
N SER A 134 7.45 9.64 10.26
CA SER A 134 6.95 9.61 8.89
C SER A 134 8.08 9.79 7.89
N PHE A 135 8.16 8.90 6.92
CA PHE A 135 9.19 8.90 5.88
C PHE A 135 8.55 9.06 4.51
N THR A 136 8.90 10.12 3.81
CA THR A 136 8.42 10.43 2.46
C THR A 136 9.57 10.46 1.47
N THR A 137 9.26 10.40 0.19
CA THR A 137 10.23 10.71 -0.88
C THR A 137 10.27 12.21 -1.16
N THR A 138 11.31 12.69 -1.84
CA THR A 138 11.43 14.10 -2.23
C THR A 138 10.30 14.59 -3.15
N VAL A 139 9.56 13.67 -3.75
CA VAL A 139 8.46 13.99 -4.69
C VAL A 139 7.13 14.10 -3.94
N GLY A 140 7.09 13.71 -2.66
CA GLY A 140 5.89 13.78 -1.83
C GLY A 140 4.76 12.88 -2.31
N ALA A 141 3.53 13.26 -1.98
CA ALA A 141 2.30 12.52 -2.31
C ALA A 141 1.66 13.01 -3.63
N ASP A 142 2.41 13.60 -4.57
CA ASP A 142 1.89 13.95 -5.88
C ASP A 142 1.52 12.68 -6.66
N PRO A 143 0.26 12.44 -7.01
CA PRO A 143 -0.17 11.24 -7.70
C PRO A 143 0.52 11.01 -9.06
N ALA A 144 0.90 12.06 -9.76
CA ALA A 144 1.61 11.98 -11.03
C ALA A 144 3.08 11.55 -10.82
N ALA A 145 3.71 12.08 -9.80
CA ALA A 145 5.09 11.78 -9.45
C ALA A 145 5.22 10.46 -8.65
N GLU A 146 4.23 10.09 -7.85
CA GLU A 146 4.18 8.80 -7.14
C GLU A 146 4.24 7.58 -8.07
N ALA A 147 3.94 7.73 -9.36
CA ALA A 147 4.07 6.63 -10.32
C ALA A 147 5.51 6.10 -10.39
N THR A 148 6.48 6.98 -10.18
CA THR A 148 7.92 6.69 -10.28
C THR A 148 8.67 6.85 -8.96
N ALA A 149 8.13 7.57 -7.98
CA ALA A 149 8.74 7.78 -6.68
C ALA A 149 8.27 6.71 -5.69
N VAL A 150 9.15 5.79 -5.34
CA VAL A 150 8.88 4.73 -4.38
C VAL A 150 9.90 4.74 -3.25
N ILE A 151 9.43 4.38 -2.06
CA ILE A 151 10.25 4.20 -0.87
C ILE A 151 10.41 2.71 -0.57
N GLY A 152 11.63 2.26 -0.37
CA GLY A 152 11.92 0.88 -0.01
C GLY A 152 11.78 0.65 1.49
N LEU A 153 10.91 -0.27 1.89
CA LEU A 153 10.80 -0.74 3.27
C LEU A 153 11.62 -2.01 3.46
N CYS A 154 12.47 -2.03 4.45
CA CYS A 154 13.28 -3.19 4.84
C CYS A 154 12.45 -4.18 5.66
N GLU A 155 11.76 -5.12 4.99
CA GLU A 155 10.87 -6.11 5.64
C GLU A 155 11.63 -7.20 6.39
N SER A 156 12.75 -7.66 5.86
CA SER A 156 13.62 -8.62 6.50
C SER A 156 15.06 -8.13 6.41
N ARG A 157 15.75 -8.17 7.52
CA ARG A 157 17.08 -7.58 7.70
C ARG A 157 17.99 -8.62 8.36
N THR A 158 18.94 -9.10 7.58
CA THR A 158 20.01 -9.98 8.06
C THR A 158 21.33 -9.57 7.43
N THR A 159 22.44 -9.98 7.98
CA THR A 159 23.77 -9.72 7.41
C THR A 159 23.95 -10.28 6.00
N SER A 160 23.16 -11.29 5.62
CA SER A 160 23.28 -11.97 4.33
C SER A 160 22.16 -11.64 3.34
N LYS A 161 20.98 -11.20 3.80
CA LYS A 161 19.82 -10.90 2.92
C LYS A 161 18.95 -9.81 3.47
N ASN A 162 18.78 -8.75 2.69
CA ASN A 162 17.78 -7.72 2.92
C ASN A 162 16.63 -7.92 1.95
N LYS A 163 15.42 -8.12 2.47
CA LYS A 163 14.21 -8.08 1.65
C LYS A 163 13.65 -6.68 1.69
N ILE A 164 13.77 -5.96 0.59
CA ILE A 164 13.22 -4.62 0.43
C ILE A 164 11.97 -4.71 -0.43
N ARG A 165 10.88 -4.14 0.07
CA ARG A 165 9.65 -3.98 -0.69
C ARG A 165 9.39 -2.50 -0.92
N TYR A 166 9.06 -2.14 -2.15
CA TYR A 166 8.83 -0.76 -2.53
C TYR A 166 7.36 -0.38 -2.44
N TYR A 167 7.11 0.80 -1.88
CA TYR A 167 5.79 1.38 -1.68
C TYR A 167 5.73 2.78 -2.26
N ARG A 168 4.58 3.16 -2.80
CA ARG A 168 4.26 4.55 -3.12
C ARG A 168 3.79 5.27 -1.87
N GLY A 169 3.93 6.60 -1.87
CA GLY A 169 3.50 7.43 -0.76
C GLY A 169 4.48 7.38 0.41
N GLU A 170 3.97 7.25 1.60
CA GLU A 170 4.65 7.46 2.87
C GLU A 170 4.70 6.16 3.67
N ILE A 171 5.80 5.93 4.37
CA ILE A 171 5.94 4.89 5.38
C ILE A 171 5.98 5.53 6.76
N ARG A 172 5.12 5.07 7.67
CA ARG A 172 5.00 5.60 9.03
C ARG A 172 5.31 4.53 10.06
N ALA A 173 6.14 4.87 11.04
CA ALA A 173 6.21 4.16 12.31
C ALA A 173 5.20 4.80 13.26
N VAL A 174 4.29 3.99 13.79
CA VAL A 174 3.20 4.44 14.66
C VAL A 174 3.01 3.45 15.80
N ASN A 175 2.27 3.87 16.84
CA ASN A 175 1.89 3.00 17.93
C ASN A 175 0.40 2.67 17.83
N ASN A 176 0.02 1.46 18.16
CA ASN A 176 -1.39 1.12 18.30
C ASN A 176 -1.89 1.45 19.72
N SER A 177 -3.19 1.31 19.94
CA SER A 177 -3.81 1.59 21.24
C SER A 177 -3.28 0.74 22.40
N SER A 178 -2.64 -0.38 22.13
CA SER A 178 -1.99 -1.23 23.15
C SER A 178 -0.51 -0.88 23.41
N GLY A 179 0.00 0.17 22.78
CA GLY A 179 1.38 0.63 22.96
C GLY A 179 2.42 -0.15 22.15
N ALA A 180 2.01 -0.90 21.14
CA ALA A 180 2.94 -1.68 20.33
C ALA A 180 3.27 -0.98 19.00
N ASN A 181 4.56 -1.01 18.62
CA ASN A 181 5.04 -0.41 17.36
C ASN A 181 4.44 -1.09 16.14
N ARG A 182 4.00 -0.28 15.19
CA ARG A 182 3.39 -0.71 13.91
C ARG A 182 3.93 0.11 12.76
N THR A 183 3.96 -0.50 11.59
CA THR A 183 4.33 0.19 10.35
C THR A 183 3.11 0.30 9.45
N ILE A 184 2.90 1.49 8.90
CA ILE A 184 1.79 1.80 8.01
C ILE A 184 2.34 2.38 6.71
N ASN A 185 1.76 1.98 5.58
CA ASN A 185 1.89 2.72 4.32
C ASN A 185 0.69 3.65 4.17
N ALA A 186 0.94 4.92 3.94
CA ALA A 186 -0.06 5.94 3.64
C ALA A 186 0.16 6.47 2.23
N THR A 187 -0.86 6.35 1.38
CA THR A 187 -0.79 6.76 -0.03
C THR A 187 -2.16 7.22 -0.52
N ASN A 188 -2.22 7.99 -1.62
CA ASN A 188 -3.53 8.31 -2.18
C ASN A 188 -4.22 7.04 -2.73
N ILE A 189 -5.55 7.09 -2.83
CA ILE A 189 -6.36 5.94 -3.20
C ILE A 189 -6.02 5.40 -4.60
N GLU A 190 -5.64 6.25 -5.55
CA GLU A 190 -5.28 5.81 -6.90
C GLU A 190 -3.93 5.06 -6.93
N SER A 191 -2.95 5.53 -6.17
CA SER A 191 -1.68 4.83 -5.99
C SER A 191 -1.84 3.52 -5.22
N TYR A 192 -2.75 3.49 -4.23
CA TYR A 192 -3.16 2.25 -3.56
C TYR A 192 -3.72 1.24 -4.55
N LEU A 193 -4.65 1.64 -5.40
CA LEU A 193 -5.27 0.76 -6.41
C LEU A 193 -4.28 0.22 -7.44
N ARG A 194 -3.27 1.01 -7.83
CA ARG A 194 -2.17 0.54 -8.69
C ARG A 194 -1.38 -0.61 -8.06
N GLY A 195 -1.37 -0.70 -6.73
CA GLY A 195 -0.76 -1.81 -6.00
C GLY A 195 -1.70 -3.01 -5.82
N VAL A 196 -2.99 -2.77 -5.61
CA VAL A 196 -3.99 -3.79 -5.30
C VAL A 196 -4.47 -4.52 -6.55
N VAL A 197 -4.91 -3.79 -7.59
CA VAL A 197 -5.55 -4.39 -8.77
C VAL A 197 -4.69 -5.49 -9.42
N PRO A 198 -3.38 -5.30 -9.67
CA PRO A 198 -2.55 -6.34 -10.28
C PRO A 198 -2.28 -7.54 -9.37
N ARG A 199 -2.56 -7.44 -8.08
CA ARG A 199 -2.42 -8.54 -7.11
C ARG A 199 -3.69 -9.36 -6.98
N GLU A 200 -4.83 -8.70 -7.21
CA GLU A 200 -6.15 -9.33 -7.19
C GLU A 200 -6.50 -9.96 -8.54
N SER A 201 -6.14 -9.30 -9.63
CA SER A 201 -6.43 -9.76 -10.99
C SER A 201 -5.20 -9.62 -11.87
N PRO A 202 -4.82 -10.68 -12.64
CA PRO A 202 -3.65 -10.63 -13.50
C PRO A 202 -3.66 -9.45 -14.47
N ALA A 203 -2.58 -8.68 -14.52
CA ALA A 203 -2.50 -7.47 -15.34
C ALA A 203 -2.59 -7.76 -16.85
N ASP A 204 -2.14 -8.94 -17.29
CA ASP A 204 -2.20 -9.40 -18.67
C ASP A 204 -3.63 -9.64 -19.19
N TRP A 205 -4.60 -9.80 -18.28
CA TRP A 205 -6.02 -9.82 -18.67
C TRP A 205 -6.42 -8.58 -19.48
N GLY A 206 -5.78 -7.44 -19.22
CA GLY A 206 -6.09 -6.20 -19.91
C GLY A 206 -5.91 -6.27 -21.44
N SER A 207 -5.02 -7.13 -21.95
CA SER A 207 -4.78 -7.34 -23.38
C SER A 207 -5.63 -8.46 -24.00
N ALA A 208 -6.30 -9.27 -23.17
CA ALA A 208 -7.10 -10.39 -23.66
C ALA A 208 -8.27 -9.95 -24.52
N ALA A 209 -8.68 -10.79 -25.48
CA ALA A 209 -9.77 -10.56 -26.42
C ALA A 209 -9.67 -9.18 -27.10
N GLY A 210 -8.46 -8.83 -27.60
CA GLY A 210 -8.23 -7.57 -28.29
C GLY A 210 -8.33 -6.33 -27.39
N GLY A 211 -8.13 -6.49 -26.08
CA GLY A 211 -8.20 -5.41 -25.08
C GLY A 211 -9.51 -5.39 -24.28
N ALA A 212 -10.50 -6.23 -24.62
CA ALA A 212 -11.78 -6.27 -23.91
C ALA A 212 -11.62 -6.68 -22.44
N GLY A 213 -10.63 -7.51 -22.12
CA GLY A 213 -10.32 -7.91 -20.75
C GLY A 213 -10.01 -6.76 -19.80
N MET A 214 -9.67 -5.56 -20.33
CA MET A 214 -9.49 -4.33 -19.54
C MET A 214 -10.76 -3.96 -18.75
N HIS A 215 -11.94 -4.32 -19.22
CA HIS A 215 -13.18 -4.08 -18.48
C HIS A 215 -13.25 -4.86 -17.17
N ALA A 216 -12.66 -6.07 -17.10
CA ALA A 216 -12.55 -6.81 -15.82
C ALA A 216 -11.64 -6.08 -14.82
N LEU A 217 -10.49 -5.56 -15.28
CA LEU A 217 -9.57 -4.81 -14.41
C LEU A 217 -10.19 -3.48 -13.95
N ARG A 218 -10.95 -2.81 -14.79
CA ARG A 218 -11.71 -1.60 -14.40
C ARG A 218 -12.78 -1.92 -13.36
N ALA A 219 -13.54 -3.00 -13.56
CA ALA A 219 -14.53 -3.43 -12.58
C ALA A 219 -13.87 -3.77 -11.23
N GLN A 220 -12.72 -4.47 -11.25
CA GLN A 220 -11.94 -4.76 -10.05
C GLN A 220 -11.44 -3.47 -9.36
N ALA A 221 -11.00 -2.49 -10.13
CA ALA A 221 -10.54 -1.21 -9.57
C ALA A 221 -11.67 -0.46 -8.86
N VAL A 222 -12.86 -0.41 -9.45
CA VAL A 222 -14.04 0.24 -8.85
C VAL A 222 -14.48 -0.50 -7.58
N ALA A 223 -14.54 -1.84 -7.62
CA ALA A 223 -14.89 -2.65 -6.46
C ALA A 223 -13.88 -2.45 -5.30
N ALA A 224 -12.59 -2.51 -5.60
CA ALA A 224 -11.52 -2.30 -4.62
C ALA A 224 -11.54 -0.88 -4.04
N ARG A 225 -11.78 0.15 -4.88
CA ARG A 225 -11.93 1.55 -4.45
C ARG A 225 -13.09 1.70 -3.47
N SER A 226 -14.25 1.18 -3.80
CA SER A 226 -15.45 1.27 -2.97
C SER A 226 -15.25 0.56 -1.65
N TYR A 227 -14.68 -0.64 -1.67
CA TYR A 227 -14.39 -1.41 -0.47
C TYR A 227 -13.40 -0.67 0.44
N SER A 228 -12.27 -0.24 -0.09
CA SER A 228 -11.21 0.40 0.70
C SER A 228 -11.62 1.79 1.22
N ALA A 229 -12.42 2.55 0.47
CA ALA A 229 -12.90 3.86 0.89
C ALA A 229 -13.84 3.78 2.11
N THR A 230 -14.56 2.67 2.27
CA THR A 230 -15.48 2.43 3.40
C THR A 230 -14.86 1.62 4.53
N GLU A 231 -13.72 0.97 4.29
CA GLU A 231 -13.05 0.13 5.27
C GLU A 231 -12.47 0.95 6.42
N ASN A 232 -12.61 0.47 7.64
CA ASN A 232 -12.02 1.04 8.85
C ASN A 232 -11.71 -0.07 9.87
N ARG A 233 -11.11 -1.15 9.38
CA ARG A 233 -10.89 -2.38 10.14
C ARG A 233 -9.97 -2.19 11.34
N TYR A 234 -9.02 -1.30 11.23
CA TYR A 234 -8.01 -1.02 12.26
C TYR A 234 -8.21 0.39 12.80
N ALA A 235 -9.38 0.65 13.41
CA ALA A 235 -9.79 1.96 13.90
C ALA A 235 -8.67 2.69 14.66
N GLY A 236 -8.34 3.91 14.22
CA GLY A 236 -7.27 4.74 14.77
C GLY A 236 -5.86 4.37 14.35
N LEU A 237 -5.65 3.22 13.68
CA LEU A 237 -4.34 2.79 13.19
C LEU A 237 -4.26 2.86 11.66
N ALA A 238 -5.09 2.09 10.96
CA ALA A 238 -5.11 2.03 9.51
C ALA A 238 -6.51 1.65 9.00
N ARG A 239 -6.83 2.00 7.75
CA ARG A 239 -8.11 1.64 7.13
C ARG A 239 -8.15 0.15 6.74
N THR A 240 -7.06 -0.36 6.21
CA THR A 240 -6.97 -1.73 5.67
C THR A 240 -5.62 -2.39 5.99
N CYS A 241 -5.43 -3.63 5.59
CA CYS A 241 -4.16 -4.38 5.68
C CYS A 241 -3.80 -5.06 4.36
#